data_733f204090eb8594d9687df776ec26a0
#
_entry.id   733f204090eb8594d9687df776ec26a0
#
_cell.length_a   1.000
_cell.length_b   1.000
_cell.length_c   1.000
_cell.angle_alpha   90.00
_cell.angle_beta   90.00
_cell.angle_gamma   90.00
#
_symmetry.space_group_name_H-M   'P 1'
#
loop_
_entity.id
_entity.type
_entity.pdbx_description
1 polymer ?
#
loop_
_entity_poly.entity_id
_entity_poly.type
_entity_poly.pdbx_seq_one_letter_code
_entity_poly.pdbx_strand_id
1 'polypeptide(L)'
;LDVPACRVDVQRPCDVVEDILRIYGYNNVEIPTQLKSSLTILGDEDKAYHHQNVISEQLVGCGFREILNNSLTKTAYYTELNHYTEDTTVKVMNPLSSDLGVMRQTLLFGGLESICRNVNHKMPNLRFFEFGNCYHFSPEKNNDEDPIKAYTEEMHLGMWLTGKRVEGSWAHADEQSNFYELKAYVMNIFTRLGVNPGIVVAEK
;
A
#
# COMPACT_ATOMS: atom_id res chain seq x y z
N LEU A 1 8.40 -5.80 -45.56
CA LEU A 1 7.24 -6.67 -45.81
C LEU A 1 6.02 -5.80 -46.02
N ASP A 2 5.30 -6.04 -47.13
CA ASP A 2 4.00 -5.43 -47.36
C ASP A 2 2.93 -6.38 -46.81
N VAL A 3 2.19 -5.90 -45.82
CA VAL A 3 1.11 -6.66 -45.22
C VAL A 3 -0.21 -6.27 -45.90
N PRO A 4 -0.99 -7.23 -46.43
CA PRO A 4 -2.25 -6.93 -47.06
C PRO A 4 -3.23 -6.21 -46.14
N ALA A 5 -4.00 -5.26 -46.65
CA ALA A 5 -4.95 -4.46 -45.88
C ALA A 5 -6.05 -5.28 -45.16
N CYS A 6 -6.28 -6.52 -45.58
CA CYS A 6 -7.20 -7.44 -44.90
C CYS A 6 -6.70 -7.97 -43.55
N ARG A 7 -5.37 -7.86 -43.27
CA ARG A 7 -4.76 -8.23 -41.99
C ARG A 7 -4.70 -7.01 -41.06
N VAL A 8 -5.86 -6.61 -40.55
CA VAL A 8 -6.02 -5.45 -39.67
C VAL A 8 -5.30 -5.63 -38.29
N ASP A 9 -4.98 -6.86 -37.97
CA ASP A 9 -4.30 -7.30 -36.76
C ASP A 9 -2.77 -7.13 -36.82
N VAL A 10 -2.18 -7.03 -38.01
CA VAL A 10 -0.73 -6.93 -38.24
C VAL A 10 -0.37 -5.50 -38.60
N GLN A 11 -0.06 -4.69 -37.61
CA GLN A 11 0.26 -3.27 -37.78
C GLN A 11 1.70 -2.90 -37.38
N ARG A 12 2.36 -3.72 -36.58
CA ARG A 12 3.68 -3.47 -36.01
C ARG A 12 4.66 -4.58 -36.37
N PRO A 13 5.96 -4.33 -36.33
CA PRO A 13 6.97 -5.37 -36.56
C PRO A 13 6.83 -6.58 -35.63
N CYS A 14 6.41 -6.38 -34.37
CA CYS A 14 6.21 -7.47 -33.43
C CYS A 14 5.09 -8.44 -33.85
N ASP A 15 4.05 -7.96 -34.53
CA ASP A 15 2.94 -8.78 -34.99
C ASP A 15 3.39 -9.72 -36.12
N VAL A 16 4.30 -9.23 -36.99
CA VAL A 16 4.96 -10.07 -38.03
C VAL A 16 5.90 -11.10 -37.38
N VAL A 17 6.65 -10.71 -36.36
CA VAL A 17 7.53 -11.62 -35.62
C VAL A 17 6.71 -12.74 -34.97
N GLU A 18 5.55 -12.45 -34.42
CA GLU A 18 4.65 -13.46 -33.85
C GLU A 18 4.25 -14.51 -34.90
N ASP A 19 3.81 -14.08 -36.09
CA ASP A 19 3.44 -15.00 -37.18
C ASP A 19 4.64 -15.87 -37.64
N ILE A 20 5.83 -15.31 -37.71
CA ILE A 20 7.05 -16.05 -38.02
C ILE A 20 7.35 -17.09 -36.93
N LEU A 21 7.24 -16.72 -35.65
CA LEU A 21 7.49 -17.61 -34.52
C LEU A 21 6.51 -18.79 -34.46
N ARG A 22 5.27 -18.60 -34.89
CA ARG A 22 4.27 -19.69 -35.01
C ARG A 22 4.74 -20.78 -35.96
N ILE A 23 5.35 -20.39 -37.09
CA ILE A 23 5.87 -21.33 -38.09
C ILE A 23 7.20 -21.92 -37.68
N TYR A 24 8.11 -21.08 -37.17
CA TYR A 24 9.43 -21.48 -36.69
C TYR A 24 9.34 -22.40 -35.46
N GLY A 25 8.35 -22.16 -34.63
CA GLY A 25 8.11 -22.83 -33.33
C GLY A 25 8.77 -22.08 -32.17
N TYR A 26 7.94 -21.70 -31.21
CA TYR A 26 8.40 -20.97 -30.01
C TYR A 26 9.45 -21.71 -29.21
N ASN A 27 9.40 -23.04 -29.20
CA ASN A 27 10.38 -23.87 -28.47
C ASN A 27 11.77 -23.91 -29.16
N ASN A 28 11.88 -23.44 -30.38
CA ASN A 28 13.16 -23.36 -31.11
C ASN A 28 13.89 -22.06 -30.83
N VAL A 29 13.28 -21.13 -30.10
CA VAL A 29 13.94 -19.88 -29.70
C VAL A 29 14.90 -20.16 -28.55
N GLU A 30 16.16 -19.87 -28.73
CA GLU A 30 17.17 -20.01 -27.68
C GLU A 30 16.89 -19.00 -26.55
N ILE A 31 16.76 -19.51 -25.35
CA ILE A 31 16.64 -18.66 -24.14
C ILE A 31 18.07 -18.31 -23.71
N PRO A 32 18.43 -17.01 -23.72
CA PRO A 32 19.77 -16.60 -23.32
C PRO A 32 19.95 -16.88 -21.82
N THR A 33 21.11 -17.44 -21.47
CA THR A 33 21.49 -17.70 -20.07
C THR A 33 21.86 -16.43 -19.30
N GLN A 34 22.07 -15.33 -20.03
CA GLN A 34 22.43 -14.02 -19.45
C GLN A 34 21.64 -12.91 -20.11
N LEU A 35 21.02 -12.07 -19.28
CA LEU A 35 20.44 -10.81 -19.71
C LEU A 35 21.53 -9.73 -19.62
N LYS A 36 21.92 -9.14 -20.76
CA LYS A 36 22.78 -7.97 -20.79
C LYS A 36 21.91 -6.72 -20.84
N SER A 37 21.88 -6.02 -19.73
CA SER A 37 21.16 -4.75 -19.60
C SER A 37 22.09 -3.71 -18.99
N SER A 38 22.04 -2.48 -19.49
CA SER A 38 22.64 -1.34 -18.80
C SER A 38 21.58 -0.82 -17.82
N LEU A 39 21.81 -1.05 -16.53
CA LEU A 39 20.98 -0.45 -15.48
C LEU A 39 21.40 1.01 -15.34
N THR A 40 20.47 1.89 -15.63
CA THR A 40 20.65 3.32 -15.44
C THR A 40 20.24 3.73 -14.03
N ILE A 41 20.68 4.90 -13.67
CA ILE A 41 20.57 5.62 -12.40
C ILE A 41 19.27 5.31 -11.64
N LEU A 42 19.41 5.00 -10.34
CA LEU A 42 18.29 4.87 -9.39
C LEU A 42 17.51 6.18 -9.33
N GLY A 43 16.24 6.13 -9.69
CA GLY A 43 15.29 7.23 -9.57
C GLY A 43 14.81 7.44 -8.13
N ASP A 44 14.02 8.46 -7.90
CA ASP A 44 13.44 8.71 -6.57
C ASP A 44 12.41 7.63 -6.19
N GLU A 45 11.73 7.05 -7.18
CA GLU A 45 10.83 5.91 -6.98
C GLU A 45 11.60 4.67 -6.48
N ASP A 46 12.77 4.38 -7.04
CA ASP A 46 13.61 3.25 -6.58
C ASP A 46 14.06 3.45 -5.14
N LYS A 47 14.38 4.69 -4.74
CA LYS A 47 14.72 5.02 -3.36
C LYS A 47 13.52 4.83 -2.42
N ALA A 48 12.33 5.24 -2.84
CA ALA A 48 11.09 5.05 -2.08
C ALA A 48 10.82 3.56 -1.86
N TYR A 49 10.91 2.74 -2.90
CA TYR A 49 10.81 1.28 -2.80
C TYR A 49 11.88 0.67 -1.90
N HIS A 50 13.12 1.14 -2.00
CA HIS A 50 14.20 0.68 -1.13
C HIS A 50 13.87 0.95 0.35
N HIS A 51 13.42 2.16 0.70
CA HIS A 51 13.04 2.50 2.06
C HIS A 51 11.86 1.66 2.55
N GLN A 52 10.84 1.47 1.71
CA GLN A 52 9.70 0.61 2.02
C GLN A 52 10.14 -0.83 2.32
N ASN A 53 11.03 -1.40 1.49
CA ASN A 53 11.54 -2.76 1.68
C ASN A 53 12.36 -2.89 2.98
N VAL A 54 13.23 -1.93 3.27
CA VAL A 54 14.04 -1.92 4.51
C VAL A 54 13.16 -1.90 5.75
N ILE A 55 12.07 -1.10 5.73
CA ILE A 55 11.12 -1.03 6.84
C ILE A 55 10.30 -2.32 6.93
N SER A 56 9.81 -2.83 5.80
CA SER A 56 9.03 -4.08 5.75
C SER A 56 9.83 -5.26 6.30
N GLU A 57 11.08 -5.43 5.86
CA GLU A 57 11.97 -6.50 6.36
C GLU A 57 12.18 -6.40 7.87
N GLN A 58 12.38 -5.19 8.39
CA GLN A 58 12.52 -4.96 9.83
C GLN A 58 11.24 -5.33 10.59
N LEU A 59 10.07 -4.91 10.10
CA LEU A 59 8.79 -5.19 10.74
C LEU A 59 8.47 -6.69 10.70
N VAL A 60 8.69 -7.35 9.57
CA VAL A 60 8.53 -8.81 9.43
C VAL A 60 9.48 -9.54 10.38
N GLY A 61 10.74 -9.10 10.49
CA GLY A 61 11.70 -9.62 11.46
C GLY A 61 11.26 -9.45 12.93
N CYS A 62 10.43 -8.45 13.22
CA CYS A 62 9.80 -8.23 14.53
C CYS A 62 8.45 -8.96 14.71
N GLY A 63 8.07 -9.81 13.75
CA GLY A 63 6.84 -10.62 13.81
C GLY A 63 5.58 -9.91 13.34
N PHE A 64 5.70 -8.77 12.67
CA PHE A 64 4.58 -8.14 11.99
C PHE A 64 4.24 -8.89 10.70
N ARG A 65 2.97 -8.81 10.30
CA ARG A 65 2.47 -9.32 9.02
C ARG A 65 1.96 -8.14 8.21
N GLU A 66 2.38 -8.09 6.96
CA GLU A 66 1.86 -7.11 6.02
C GLU A 66 0.40 -7.43 5.68
N ILE A 67 -0.44 -6.40 5.67
CA ILE A 67 -1.80 -6.47 5.18
C ILE A 67 -1.97 -5.51 4.02
N LEU A 68 -2.91 -5.81 3.15
CA LEU A 68 -3.25 -4.98 2.00
C LEU A 68 -4.77 -4.82 1.95
N ASN A 69 -5.23 -3.61 2.24
CA ASN A 69 -6.63 -3.27 2.21
C ASN A 69 -6.98 -2.46 0.95
N ASN A 70 -8.26 -2.48 0.56
CA ASN A 70 -8.74 -1.69 -0.57
C ASN A 70 -8.60 -0.18 -0.28
N SER A 71 -8.21 0.58 -1.31
CA SER A 71 -8.20 2.04 -1.25
C SER A 71 -9.61 2.64 -1.22
N LEU A 72 -10.62 1.91 -1.69
CA LEU A 72 -12.02 2.30 -1.59
C LEU A 72 -12.61 1.83 -0.27
N THR A 73 -13.41 2.70 0.36
CA THR A 73 -13.97 2.46 1.68
C THR A 73 -15.37 3.09 1.84
N LYS A 74 -15.94 2.91 3.03
CA LYS A 74 -17.28 3.37 3.36
C LYS A 74 -17.31 4.87 3.62
N THR A 75 -18.24 5.57 3.02
CA THR A 75 -18.48 6.99 3.28
C THR A 75 -18.80 7.27 4.75
N ALA A 76 -19.50 6.34 5.42
CA ALA A 76 -19.90 6.47 6.82
C ALA A 76 -18.72 6.73 7.78
N TYR A 77 -17.52 6.22 7.48
CA TYR A 77 -16.34 6.45 8.31
C TYR A 77 -15.93 7.93 8.39
N TYR A 78 -16.27 8.73 7.39
CA TYR A 78 -15.88 10.14 7.30
C TYR A 78 -17.04 11.10 7.61
N THR A 79 -18.27 10.63 7.55
CA THR A 79 -19.46 11.44 7.88
C THR A 79 -19.85 11.35 9.36
N GLU A 80 -19.54 10.23 10.04
CA GLU A 80 -19.91 10.00 11.43
C GLU A 80 -18.86 10.45 12.44
N LEU A 81 -17.60 10.68 11.98
CA LEU A 81 -16.47 11.05 12.83
C LEU A 81 -16.07 12.51 12.59
N ASN A 82 -16.15 13.36 13.61
CA ASN A 82 -15.81 14.78 13.51
C ASN A 82 -14.34 15.09 13.20
N HIS A 83 -13.47 14.08 13.20
CA HIS A 83 -12.03 14.26 12.96
C HIS A 83 -11.68 14.27 11.47
N TYR A 84 -12.51 13.66 10.65
CA TYR A 84 -12.37 13.63 9.19
C TYR A 84 -13.50 14.43 8.56
N THR A 85 -13.19 15.23 7.54
CA THR A 85 -14.20 16.08 6.90
C THR A 85 -14.66 15.45 5.59
N GLU A 86 -15.98 15.42 5.40
CA GLU A 86 -16.56 14.93 4.15
C GLU A 86 -16.13 15.77 2.94
N ASP A 87 -15.92 17.07 3.13
CA ASP A 87 -15.55 18.01 2.07
C ASP A 87 -14.17 17.73 1.46
N THR A 88 -13.27 17.08 2.21
CA THR A 88 -11.93 16.70 1.74
C THR A 88 -11.87 15.26 1.24
N THR A 89 -13.01 14.58 1.15
CA THR A 89 -13.10 13.20 0.73
C THR A 89 -13.18 13.07 -0.79
N VAL A 90 -12.37 12.19 -1.36
CA VAL A 90 -12.43 11.84 -2.79
C VAL A 90 -13.59 10.87 -3.00
N LYS A 91 -14.66 11.33 -3.65
CA LYS A 91 -15.88 10.53 -3.93
C LYS A 91 -15.77 9.83 -5.27
N VAL A 92 -16.19 8.56 -5.31
CA VAL A 92 -16.28 7.79 -6.55
C VAL A 92 -17.60 8.10 -7.24
N MET A 93 -17.55 8.45 -8.52
CA MET A 93 -18.75 8.89 -9.27
C MET A 93 -19.79 7.76 -9.45
N ASN A 94 -19.34 6.53 -9.72
CA ASN A 94 -20.20 5.36 -9.91
C ASN A 94 -19.70 4.17 -9.08
N PRO A 95 -19.87 4.17 -7.74
CA PRO A 95 -19.37 3.10 -6.90
C PRO A 95 -20.13 1.80 -7.15
N LEU A 96 -19.42 0.67 -7.09
CA LEU A 96 -20.01 -0.66 -7.22
C LEU A 96 -20.94 -1.02 -6.06
N SER A 97 -20.70 -0.44 -4.88
CA SER A 97 -21.52 -0.57 -3.68
C SER A 97 -21.37 0.66 -2.79
N SER A 98 -22.29 0.82 -1.84
CA SER A 98 -22.20 1.86 -0.79
C SER A 98 -20.94 1.73 0.09
N ASP A 99 -20.40 0.53 0.18
CA ASP A 99 -19.20 0.23 0.96
C ASP A 99 -17.89 0.63 0.25
N LEU A 100 -17.97 1.07 -1.01
CA LEU A 100 -16.84 1.46 -1.85
C LEU A 100 -17.06 2.86 -2.45
N GLY A 101 -17.73 3.74 -1.70
CA GLY A 101 -18.17 5.04 -2.20
C GLY A 101 -17.10 6.12 -2.24
N VAL A 102 -16.02 5.98 -1.48
CA VAL A 102 -14.99 7.00 -1.32
C VAL A 102 -13.59 6.37 -1.26
N MET A 103 -12.58 7.18 -1.58
CA MET A 103 -11.18 6.80 -1.35
C MET A 103 -10.77 7.11 0.09
N ARG A 104 -9.93 6.25 0.67
CA ARG A 104 -9.49 6.34 2.07
C ARG A 104 -8.61 7.56 2.31
N GLN A 105 -8.90 8.32 3.37
CA GLN A 105 -8.04 9.39 3.90
C GLN A 105 -7.03 8.89 4.93
N THR A 106 -7.21 7.67 5.42
CA THR A 106 -6.36 7.04 6.42
C THR A 106 -6.37 5.53 6.27
N LEU A 107 -5.29 4.86 6.67
CA LEU A 107 -5.20 3.39 6.73
C LEU A 107 -5.94 2.81 7.95
N LEU A 108 -6.36 3.65 8.92
CA LEU A 108 -6.90 3.22 10.20
C LEU A 108 -8.07 2.25 10.06
N PHE A 109 -9.06 2.60 9.26
CA PHE A 109 -10.31 1.83 9.16
C PHE A 109 -10.11 0.46 8.52
N GLY A 110 -9.32 0.38 7.44
CA GLY A 110 -8.98 -0.90 6.81
C GLY A 110 -8.21 -1.83 7.74
N GLY A 111 -7.27 -1.28 8.52
CA GLY A 111 -6.56 -2.03 9.54
C GLY A 111 -7.48 -2.54 10.66
N LEU A 112 -8.42 -1.72 11.13
CA LEU A 112 -9.41 -2.13 12.14
C LEU A 112 -10.37 -3.18 11.61
N GLU A 113 -10.82 -3.10 10.35
CA GLU A 113 -11.64 -4.14 9.72
C GLU A 113 -10.87 -5.48 9.64
N SER A 114 -9.59 -5.43 9.28
CA SER A 114 -8.72 -6.60 9.24
C SER A 114 -8.54 -7.22 10.62
N ILE A 115 -8.36 -6.41 11.67
CA ILE A 115 -8.29 -6.86 13.06
C ILE A 115 -9.60 -7.51 13.47
N CYS A 116 -10.74 -6.85 13.25
CA CYS A 116 -12.06 -7.36 13.60
C CYS A 116 -12.31 -8.74 12.96
N ARG A 117 -11.98 -8.89 11.67
CA ARG A 117 -12.09 -10.16 10.95
C ARG A 117 -11.26 -11.25 11.62
N ASN A 118 -10.00 -10.99 11.96
CA ASN A 118 -9.10 -11.98 12.57
C ASN A 118 -9.55 -12.34 14.00
N VAL A 119 -10.00 -11.36 14.79
CA VAL A 119 -10.54 -11.60 16.14
C VAL A 119 -11.78 -12.52 16.08
N ASN A 120 -12.67 -12.30 15.09
CA ASN A 120 -13.82 -13.17 14.86
C ASN A 120 -13.40 -14.61 14.49
N HIS A 121 -12.21 -14.78 13.90
CA HIS A 121 -11.59 -16.08 13.64
C HIS A 121 -10.75 -16.61 14.82
N LYS A 122 -10.94 -16.08 16.03
CA LYS A 122 -10.22 -16.51 17.25
C LYS A 122 -8.71 -16.22 17.24
N MET A 123 -8.27 -15.24 16.48
CA MET A 123 -6.87 -14.79 16.40
C MET A 123 -6.75 -13.35 16.93
N PRO A 124 -6.69 -13.13 18.24
CA PRO A 124 -6.67 -11.77 18.81
C PRO A 124 -5.27 -11.14 18.91
N ASN A 125 -4.21 -11.94 18.88
CA ASN A 125 -2.83 -11.49 19.08
C ASN A 125 -2.22 -11.15 17.73
N LEU A 126 -2.33 -9.88 17.30
CA LEU A 126 -1.99 -9.46 15.95
C LEU A 126 -0.94 -8.34 15.98
N ARG A 127 -0.02 -8.43 15.03
CA ARG A 127 0.94 -7.38 14.67
C ARG A 127 0.83 -7.17 13.17
N PHE A 128 0.19 -6.09 12.76
CA PHE A 128 -0.04 -5.77 11.36
C PHE A 128 0.64 -4.47 10.96
N PHE A 129 1.06 -4.41 9.71
CA PHE A 129 1.45 -3.16 9.06
C PHE A 129 0.94 -3.12 7.62
N GLU A 130 0.77 -1.92 7.10
CA GLU A 130 0.36 -1.67 5.72
C GLU A 130 1.07 -0.43 5.21
N PHE A 131 1.72 -0.53 4.05
CA PHE A 131 2.03 0.62 3.22
C PHE A 131 0.89 0.85 2.24
N GLY A 132 0.35 2.05 2.22
CA GLY A 132 -0.77 2.36 1.34
C GLY A 132 -0.98 3.85 1.14
N ASN A 133 -1.50 4.19 -0.03
CA ASN A 133 -1.82 5.58 -0.34
C ASN A 133 -3.09 6.01 0.37
N CYS A 134 -3.07 7.25 0.86
CA CYS A 134 -4.19 8.00 1.38
C CYS A 134 -4.49 9.17 0.45
N TYR A 135 -5.76 9.52 0.30
CA TYR A 135 -6.22 10.42 -0.74
C TYR A 135 -7.02 11.57 -0.13
N HIS A 136 -6.74 12.78 -0.58
CA HIS A 136 -7.43 13.98 -0.12
C HIS A 136 -7.85 14.86 -1.30
N PHE A 137 -8.99 15.49 -1.16
CA PHE A 137 -9.49 16.51 -2.06
C PHE A 137 -9.40 17.88 -1.41
N SER A 138 -8.88 18.88 -2.13
CA SER A 138 -8.74 20.26 -1.67
C SER A 138 -9.66 21.15 -2.51
N PRO A 139 -10.84 21.52 -1.99
CA PRO A 139 -11.82 22.34 -2.75
C PRO A 139 -11.24 23.66 -3.26
N GLU A 140 -10.37 24.30 -2.48
CA GLU A 140 -9.73 25.57 -2.83
C GLU A 140 -8.77 25.49 -4.01
N LYS A 141 -8.25 24.31 -4.35
CA LYS A 141 -7.36 24.06 -5.48
C LYS A 141 -8.10 23.60 -6.73
N ASN A 142 -9.40 23.37 -6.61
CA ASN A 142 -10.21 22.90 -7.73
C ASN A 142 -10.46 24.04 -8.71
N ASN A 143 -9.95 23.91 -9.92
CA ASN A 143 -10.19 24.85 -11.01
C ASN A 143 -10.44 24.09 -12.31
N ASP A 144 -11.12 24.76 -13.26
CA ASP A 144 -11.52 24.15 -14.54
C ASP A 144 -10.32 23.93 -15.48
N GLU A 145 -9.18 24.63 -15.27
CA GLU A 145 -7.99 24.48 -16.11
C GLU A 145 -7.19 23.23 -15.78
N ASP A 146 -7.12 22.86 -14.50
CA ASP A 146 -6.39 21.68 -14.04
C ASP A 146 -7.06 21.06 -12.80
N PRO A 147 -8.15 20.32 -12.99
CA PRO A 147 -8.91 19.74 -11.89
C PRO A 147 -8.12 18.69 -11.10
N ILE A 148 -7.05 18.12 -11.67
CA ILE A 148 -6.24 17.10 -11.00
C ILE A 148 -5.46 17.68 -9.81
N LYS A 149 -5.09 18.96 -9.86
CA LYS A 149 -4.36 19.64 -8.77
C LYS A 149 -5.13 19.70 -7.45
N ALA A 150 -6.44 19.52 -7.49
CA ALA A 150 -7.26 19.43 -6.29
C ALA A 150 -7.10 18.12 -5.53
N TYR A 151 -6.50 17.11 -6.13
CA TYR A 151 -6.33 15.78 -5.52
C TYR A 151 -4.89 15.59 -5.10
N THR A 152 -4.70 15.05 -3.89
CA THR A 152 -3.39 14.64 -3.38
C THR A 152 -3.41 13.18 -3.01
N GLU A 153 -2.28 12.52 -3.26
CA GLU A 153 -2.04 11.12 -2.94
C GLU A 153 -0.74 11.02 -2.16
N GLU A 154 -0.79 10.43 -0.97
CA GLU A 154 0.36 10.33 -0.08
C GLU A 154 0.52 8.90 0.43
N MET A 155 1.76 8.36 0.36
CA MET A 155 2.09 7.06 0.90
C MET A 155 2.21 7.13 2.41
N HIS A 156 1.44 6.29 3.12
CA HIS A 156 1.44 6.17 4.57
C HIS A 156 1.86 4.77 5.01
N LEU A 157 2.43 4.69 6.21
CA LEU A 157 2.65 3.44 6.94
C LEU A 157 1.67 3.36 8.10
N GLY A 158 0.77 2.37 8.08
CA GLY A 158 -0.08 2.01 9.20
C GLY A 158 0.52 0.85 10.00
N MET A 159 0.42 0.90 11.32
CA MET A 159 0.87 -0.17 12.21
C MET A 159 -0.16 -0.43 13.30
N TRP A 160 -0.45 -1.70 13.57
CA TRP A 160 -1.43 -2.11 14.57
C TRP A 160 -0.87 -3.24 15.44
N LEU A 161 -1.13 -3.11 16.74
CA LEU A 161 -0.85 -4.14 17.74
C LEU A 161 -2.12 -4.45 18.50
N THR A 162 -2.44 -5.73 18.68
CA THR A 162 -3.59 -6.17 19.47
C THR A 162 -3.26 -7.38 20.31
N GLY A 163 -4.02 -7.56 21.40
CA GLY A 163 -3.94 -8.72 22.25
C GLY A 163 -2.69 -8.79 23.11
N LYS A 164 -2.11 -9.95 23.25
CA LYS A 164 -0.97 -10.22 24.12
C LYS A 164 0.35 -9.95 23.40
N ARG A 165 1.23 -9.22 24.07
CA ARG A 165 2.65 -9.11 23.70
C ARG A 165 3.38 -10.44 23.89
N VAL A 166 3.15 -11.07 25.04
CA VAL A 166 3.74 -12.35 25.43
C VAL A 166 2.64 -13.22 25.96
N GLU A 167 2.52 -14.45 25.43
CA GLU A 167 1.62 -15.46 25.98
C GLU A 167 2.21 -16.08 27.24
N GLY A 168 1.36 -16.26 28.25
CA GLY A 168 1.75 -16.86 29.52
C GLY A 168 2.32 -18.26 29.34
N SER A 169 3.33 -18.56 30.13
CA SER A 169 3.98 -19.87 30.20
C SER A 169 4.27 -20.22 31.65
N TRP A 170 4.86 -21.39 31.86
CA TRP A 170 5.31 -21.76 33.18
C TRP A 170 6.37 -20.80 33.79
N ALA A 171 7.07 -20.04 32.95
CA ALA A 171 8.16 -19.15 33.36
C ALA A 171 7.73 -17.70 33.58
N HIS A 172 6.61 -17.26 32.97
CA HIS A 172 6.14 -15.86 33.06
C HIS A 172 4.62 -15.76 32.81
N ALA A 173 4.03 -14.69 33.33
CA ALA A 173 2.63 -14.35 33.13
C ALA A 173 2.36 -13.76 31.72
N ASP A 174 1.09 -13.70 31.34
CA ASP A 174 0.64 -12.98 30.16
C ASP A 174 0.99 -11.50 30.26
N GLU A 175 1.49 -10.93 29.15
CA GLU A 175 1.70 -9.49 29.02
C GLU A 175 0.82 -8.95 27.87
N GLN A 176 0.10 -7.87 28.11
CA GLN A 176 -0.70 -7.20 27.08
C GLN A 176 0.16 -6.25 26.25
N SER A 177 -0.13 -6.16 24.97
CA SER A 177 0.42 -5.12 24.09
C SER A 177 -0.01 -3.74 24.59
N ASN A 178 0.88 -2.75 24.47
CA ASN A 178 0.62 -1.40 24.96
C ASN A 178 1.23 -0.33 24.05
N PHE A 179 0.91 0.93 24.36
CA PHE A 179 1.42 2.09 23.61
C PHE A 179 2.96 2.13 23.53
N TYR A 180 3.65 1.79 24.62
CA TYR A 180 5.12 1.88 24.64
C TYR A 180 5.77 0.83 23.74
N GLU A 181 5.14 -0.33 23.57
CA GLU A 181 5.60 -1.35 22.63
C GLU A 181 5.49 -0.81 21.19
N LEU A 182 4.33 -0.27 20.79
CA LEU A 182 4.16 0.33 19.45
C LEU A 182 5.15 1.49 19.23
N LYS A 183 5.29 2.37 20.22
CA LYS A 183 6.26 3.47 20.18
C LYS A 183 7.68 2.96 19.96
N ALA A 184 8.08 1.87 20.62
CA ALA A 184 9.42 1.30 20.44
C ALA A 184 9.67 0.83 19.00
N TYR A 185 8.69 0.18 18.37
CA TYR A 185 8.80 -0.21 16.95
C TYR A 185 8.90 1.01 16.03
N VAL A 186 8.10 2.04 16.26
CA VAL A 186 8.17 3.28 15.47
C VAL A 186 9.55 3.95 15.63
N MET A 187 10.05 4.05 16.86
CA MET A 187 11.38 4.61 17.11
C MET A 187 12.51 3.81 16.47
N ASN A 188 12.38 2.48 16.44
CA ASN A 188 13.35 1.62 15.77
C ASN A 188 13.37 1.84 14.26
N ILE A 189 12.21 2.11 13.63
CA ILE A 189 12.14 2.48 12.20
C ILE A 189 12.92 3.78 11.96
N PHE A 190 12.68 4.82 12.75
CA PHE A 190 13.42 6.09 12.63
C PHE A 190 14.93 5.90 12.81
N THR A 191 15.33 5.10 13.79
CA THR A 191 16.74 4.76 14.02
C THR A 191 17.34 4.04 12.79
N ARG A 192 16.60 3.11 12.20
CA ARG A 192 17.03 2.37 11.01
C ARG A 192 17.22 3.28 9.81
N LEU A 193 16.38 4.31 9.67
CA LEU A 193 16.46 5.31 8.62
C LEU A 193 17.48 6.43 8.90
N GLY A 194 18.12 6.42 10.06
CA GLY A 194 19.04 7.48 10.47
C GLY A 194 18.35 8.81 10.81
N VAL A 195 17.04 8.79 11.07
CA VAL A 195 16.24 9.96 11.43
C VAL A 195 16.10 10.06 12.94
N ASN A 196 16.33 11.23 13.51
CA ASN A 196 16.08 11.49 14.93
C ASN A 196 14.83 12.38 15.09
N PRO A 197 13.64 11.80 15.34
CA PRO A 197 12.41 12.57 15.47
C PRO A 197 12.41 13.30 16.81
N GLY A 198 12.06 14.58 16.79
CA GLY A 198 11.68 15.32 18.00
C GLY A 198 10.37 14.75 18.56
N ILE A 199 10.37 14.27 19.80
CA ILE A 199 9.16 13.80 20.46
C ILE A 199 8.59 14.95 21.27
N VAL A 200 7.37 15.37 20.93
CA VAL A 200 6.60 16.36 21.70
C VAL A 200 5.44 15.62 22.37
N VAL A 201 5.24 15.84 23.65
CA VAL A 201 4.03 15.37 24.35
C VAL A 201 2.89 16.28 23.95
N ALA A 202 1.83 15.71 23.38
CA ALA A 202 0.61 16.48 23.10
C ALA A 202 0.01 16.94 24.44
N GLU A 203 -0.20 18.23 24.59
CA GLU A 203 -1.03 18.77 25.65
C GLU A 203 -2.49 18.36 25.40
N LYS A 204 -3.19 17.97 26.47
CA LYS A 204 -4.60 17.52 26.40
C LYS A 204 -5.54 18.69 26.15
#